data_bdd65dad8cc51e917b1b553d5364c30c
#
_entry.id   bdd65dad8cc51e917b1b553d5364c30c
#
_cell.length_a   1.000
_cell.length_b   1.000
_cell.length_c   1.000
_cell.angle_alpha   90.00
_cell.angle_beta   90.00
_cell.angle_gamma   90.00
#
_symmetry.space_group_name_H-M   'P 1'
#
loop_
_entity.id
_entity.type
_entity.pdbx_description
1 polymer ?
#
loop_
_entity_poly.entity_id
_entity_poly.type
_entity_poly.pdbx_seq_one_letter_code
_entity_poly.pdbx_strand_id
1 'polypeptide(L)'
;MTVREDVSLETVLRYLRRYDRLPDHTDQVFVVDRNDVLKGTLPLGRLLINEPEVMVEDVMQQEVMTLHALDDAGDAAQAFERYDLVSAPVVDPDNRLIGRLTVAEVVDVIREEG
;
A
#
# COMPACT_ATOMS: atom_id res chain seq x y z
N MET A 1 -1.09 1.05 -7.18
CA MET A 1 -1.46 2.46 -6.99
C MET A 1 -0.45 3.15 -6.09
N THR A 2 0.29 4.06 -6.68
CA THR A 2 1.33 4.80 -5.97
C THR A 2 1.16 6.28 -6.20
N VAL A 3 1.52 7.08 -5.20
CA VAL A 3 1.56 8.54 -5.30
C VAL A 3 2.84 9.05 -4.66
N ARG A 4 3.16 10.31 -4.96
CA ARG A 4 4.32 10.98 -4.39
C ARG A 4 3.94 11.65 -3.07
N GLU A 5 4.91 11.76 -2.16
CA GLU A 5 4.68 12.43 -0.88
C GLU A 5 4.54 13.95 -1.01
N ASP A 6 5.06 14.51 -2.10
CA ASP A 6 5.11 15.96 -2.35
C ASP A 6 3.90 16.50 -3.12
N VAL A 7 2.79 15.76 -3.10
CA VAL A 7 1.55 16.20 -3.75
C VAL A 7 0.43 16.37 -2.71
N SER A 8 -0.61 17.12 -3.10
CA SER A 8 -1.78 17.32 -2.24
C SER A 8 -2.75 16.15 -2.32
N LEU A 9 -3.64 16.05 -1.34
CA LEU A 9 -4.70 15.04 -1.35
C LEU A 9 -5.65 15.25 -2.54
N GLU A 10 -5.85 16.47 -2.99
CA GLU A 10 -6.62 16.74 -4.20
C GLU A 10 -6.03 16.03 -5.42
N THR A 11 -4.69 16.07 -5.55
CA THR A 11 -4.00 15.38 -6.64
C THR A 11 -4.23 13.87 -6.57
N VAL A 12 -4.19 13.30 -5.37
CA VAL A 12 -4.47 11.87 -5.16
C VAL A 12 -5.90 11.54 -5.57
N LEU A 13 -6.87 12.36 -5.16
CA LEU A 13 -8.28 12.15 -5.53
C LEU A 13 -8.48 12.19 -7.03
N ARG A 14 -7.84 13.14 -7.73
CA ARG A 14 -7.90 13.20 -9.19
C ARG A 14 -7.31 11.97 -9.85
N TYR A 15 -6.22 11.46 -9.31
CA TYR A 15 -5.58 10.24 -9.79
C TYR A 15 -6.53 9.04 -9.64
N LEU A 16 -7.15 8.89 -8.47
CA LEU A 16 -8.07 7.78 -8.21
C LEU A 16 -9.34 7.85 -9.07
N ARG A 17 -9.81 9.07 -9.37
CA ARG A 17 -11.00 9.27 -10.19
C ARG A 17 -10.81 8.91 -11.66
N ARG A 18 -9.59 8.65 -12.10
CA ARG A 18 -9.33 8.15 -13.46
C ARG A 18 -9.71 6.70 -13.64
N TYR A 19 -9.83 5.96 -12.53
CA TYR A 19 -10.25 4.57 -12.58
C TYR A 19 -11.78 4.49 -12.64
N ASP A 20 -12.30 3.68 -13.55
CA ASP A 20 -13.72 3.34 -13.54
C ASP A 20 -14.06 2.48 -12.33
N ARG A 21 -13.09 1.69 -11.90
CA ARG A 21 -13.21 0.80 -10.75
C ARG A 21 -11.83 0.63 -10.12
N LEU A 22 -11.77 0.76 -8.79
CA LEU A 22 -10.52 0.51 -8.07
C LEU A 22 -10.23 -0.99 -8.03
N PRO A 23 -8.94 -1.38 -8.03
CA PRO A 23 -8.57 -2.78 -7.85
C PRO A 23 -9.19 -3.36 -6.58
N ASP A 24 -9.50 -4.66 -6.61
CA ASP A 24 -10.04 -5.33 -5.43
C ASP A 24 -9.07 -5.24 -4.25
N HIS A 25 -9.62 -5.18 -3.04
CA HIS A 25 -8.85 -5.09 -1.81
C HIS A 25 -7.95 -3.85 -1.75
N THR A 26 -8.42 -2.72 -2.29
CA THR A 26 -7.75 -1.43 -2.19
C THR A 26 -8.20 -0.72 -0.93
N ASP A 27 -7.34 -0.67 0.09
CA ASP A 27 -7.60 0.02 1.36
C ASP A 27 -6.68 1.22 1.57
N GLN A 28 -5.62 1.31 0.80
CA GLN A 28 -4.60 2.35 0.95
C GLN A 28 -3.87 2.56 -0.38
N VAL A 29 -3.23 3.72 -0.48
CA VAL A 29 -2.37 4.08 -1.60
C VAL A 29 -0.94 4.10 -1.08
N PHE A 30 -0.01 3.56 -1.84
CA PHE A 30 1.40 3.54 -1.42
C PHE A 30 2.08 4.85 -1.82
N VAL A 31 2.89 5.38 -0.90
CA VAL A 31 3.58 6.66 -1.08
C VAL A 31 5.06 6.38 -1.33
N VAL A 32 5.56 6.89 -2.45
CA VAL A 32 6.94 6.69 -2.87
C VAL A 32 7.62 8.03 -3.18
N ASP A 33 8.95 8.03 -3.23
CA ASP A 33 9.70 9.16 -3.71
C ASP A 33 9.96 9.04 -5.22
N ARG A 34 10.76 9.96 -5.78
CA ARG A 34 11.07 9.97 -7.22
C ARG A 34 11.84 8.73 -7.70
N ASN A 35 12.44 8.00 -6.78
CA ASN A 35 13.21 6.78 -7.08
C ASN A 35 12.42 5.50 -6.78
N ASP A 36 11.12 5.62 -6.55
CA ASP A 36 10.19 4.54 -6.19
C ASP A 36 10.48 3.91 -4.83
N VAL A 37 11.27 4.58 -3.97
CA VAL A 37 11.51 4.12 -2.61
C VAL A 37 10.25 4.35 -1.78
N LEU A 38 9.81 3.31 -1.08
CA LEU A 38 8.62 3.37 -0.24
C LEU A 38 8.84 4.33 0.93
N LYS A 39 7.97 5.33 1.04
CA LYS A 39 8.00 6.33 2.12
C LYS A 39 6.92 6.14 3.15
N GLY A 40 5.81 5.53 2.76
CA GLY A 40 4.70 5.31 3.65
C GLY A 40 3.48 4.83 2.91
N THR A 41 2.35 4.84 3.59
CA THR A 41 1.06 4.54 2.99
C THR A 41 0.04 5.60 3.36
N LEU A 42 -0.94 5.79 2.49
CA LEU A 42 -2.06 6.70 2.73
C LEU A 42 -3.34 5.87 2.78
N PRO A 43 -3.85 5.58 3.98
CA PRO A 43 -5.15 4.91 4.10
C PRO A 43 -6.25 5.76 3.47
N LEU A 44 -7.19 5.13 2.76
CA LEU A 44 -8.27 5.85 2.09
C LEU A 44 -9.11 6.66 3.07
N GLY A 45 -9.28 6.17 4.31
CA GLY A 45 -10.00 6.92 5.33
C GLY A 45 -9.37 8.28 5.62
N ARG A 46 -8.05 8.36 5.68
CA ARG A 46 -7.35 9.63 5.90
C ARG A 46 -7.52 10.58 4.71
N LEU A 47 -7.53 10.02 3.50
CA LEU A 47 -7.75 10.81 2.29
C LEU A 47 -9.15 11.46 2.30
N LEU A 48 -10.15 10.72 2.79
CA LEU A 48 -11.53 11.19 2.77
C LEU A 48 -11.87 12.20 3.86
N ILE A 49 -11.21 12.13 5.02
CA ILE A 49 -11.53 13.00 6.16
C ILE A 49 -10.68 14.26 6.25
N ASN A 50 -9.60 14.36 5.48
CA ASN A 50 -8.74 15.54 5.47
C ASN A 50 -9.08 16.47 4.31
N GLU A 51 -8.74 17.75 4.47
CA GLU A 51 -8.99 18.76 3.44
C GLU A 51 -8.15 18.50 2.19
N PRO A 52 -8.67 18.81 0.98
CA PRO A 52 -7.98 18.52 -0.27
C PRO A 52 -6.61 19.19 -0.42
N GLU A 53 -6.39 20.33 0.20
CA GLU A 53 -5.12 21.08 0.11
C GLU A 53 -4.03 20.52 1.02
N VAL A 54 -4.34 19.58 1.92
CA VAL A 54 -3.35 18.95 2.80
C VAL A 54 -2.40 18.10 1.96
N MET A 55 -1.12 18.12 2.31
CA MET A 55 -0.10 17.34 1.59
C MET A 55 -0.09 15.89 2.06
N VAL A 56 0.21 14.98 1.15
CA VAL A 56 0.31 13.55 1.45
C VAL A 56 1.29 13.30 2.59
N GLU A 57 2.45 13.95 2.57
CA GLU A 57 3.50 13.76 3.59
C GLU A 57 3.05 14.11 5.00
N ASP A 58 2.04 14.98 5.15
CA ASP A 58 1.54 15.42 6.44
C ASP A 58 0.54 14.45 7.07
N VAL A 59 -0.04 13.55 6.29
CA VAL A 59 -1.09 12.62 6.75
C VAL A 59 -0.79 11.15 6.49
N MET A 60 0.26 10.83 5.74
CA MET A 60 0.62 9.43 5.48
C MET A 60 1.11 8.73 6.74
N GLN A 61 0.98 7.42 6.76
CA GLN A 61 1.60 6.57 7.79
C GLN A 61 3.02 6.24 7.34
N GLN A 62 4.00 6.55 8.18
CA GLN A 62 5.41 6.28 7.89
C GLN A 62 5.83 4.88 8.36
N GLU A 63 5.23 4.40 9.44
CA GLU A 63 5.47 3.05 9.93
C GLU A 63 4.53 2.09 9.22
N VAL A 64 5.06 1.27 8.33
CA VAL A 64 4.28 0.39 7.47
C VAL A 64 4.82 -1.02 7.56
N MET A 65 3.93 -1.99 7.73
CA MET A 65 4.30 -3.39 7.59
C MET A 65 4.69 -3.63 6.13
N THR A 66 5.95 -3.96 5.90
CA THR A 66 6.52 -4.11 4.57
C THR A 66 6.99 -5.54 4.38
N LEU A 67 6.67 -6.12 3.23
CA LEU A 67 7.15 -7.44 2.85
C LEU A 67 8.30 -7.30 1.86
N HIS A 68 9.22 -8.27 1.89
CA HIS A 68 10.34 -8.32 0.97
C HIS A 68 10.11 -9.42 -0.06
N ALA A 69 10.56 -9.20 -1.29
CA ALA A 69 10.32 -10.10 -2.40
C ALA A 69 10.80 -11.55 -2.13
N LEU A 70 11.82 -11.70 -1.28
CA LEU A 70 12.39 -13.01 -0.95
C LEU A 70 11.82 -13.63 0.33
N ASP A 71 10.84 -12.98 0.95
CA ASP A 71 10.20 -13.51 2.15
C ASP A 71 9.45 -14.81 1.85
N ASP A 72 9.46 -15.71 2.82
CA ASP A 72 8.70 -16.94 2.76
C ASP A 72 7.19 -16.63 2.77
N ALA A 73 6.43 -17.36 1.93
CA ALA A 73 4.98 -17.23 1.88
C ALA A 73 4.31 -17.46 3.25
N GLY A 74 4.87 -18.39 4.06
CA GLY A 74 4.37 -18.64 5.41
C GLY A 74 4.54 -17.43 6.32
N ASP A 75 5.68 -16.74 6.23
CA ASP A 75 5.93 -15.54 7.03
C ASP A 75 4.99 -14.40 6.61
N ALA A 76 4.76 -14.25 5.31
CA ALA A 76 3.80 -13.28 4.80
C ALA A 76 2.39 -13.56 5.32
N ALA A 77 1.96 -14.82 5.28
CA ALA A 77 0.65 -15.23 5.79
C ALA A 77 0.49 -14.92 7.28
N GLN A 78 1.53 -15.17 8.08
CA GLN A 78 1.51 -14.84 9.50
C GLN A 78 1.38 -13.35 9.74
N ALA A 79 2.06 -12.52 8.94
CA ALA A 79 1.96 -11.07 9.06
C ALA A 79 0.54 -10.59 8.75
N PHE A 80 -0.09 -11.11 7.71
CA PHE A 80 -1.46 -10.76 7.36
C PHE A 80 -2.44 -11.13 8.49
N GLU A 81 -2.29 -12.31 9.06
CA GLU A 81 -3.13 -12.76 10.18
C GLU A 81 -2.89 -11.89 11.42
N ARG A 82 -1.63 -11.68 11.79
CA ARG A 82 -1.26 -10.98 13.02
C ARG A 82 -1.71 -9.53 13.03
N TYR A 83 -1.65 -8.85 11.88
CA TYR A 83 -1.94 -7.42 11.77
C TYR A 83 -3.25 -7.13 11.05
N ASP A 84 -4.07 -8.15 10.75
CA ASP A 84 -5.36 -8.00 10.05
C ASP A 84 -5.22 -7.20 8.75
N LEU A 85 -4.21 -7.50 7.96
CA LEU A 85 -3.92 -6.74 6.75
C LEU A 85 -4.90 -7.08 5.63
N VAL A 86 -5.30 -6.08 4.88
CA VAL A 86 -6.02 -6.22 3.61
C VAL A 86 -5.02 -6.27 2.45
N SER A 87 -4.00 -5.44 2.52
CA SER A 87 -2.90 -5.41 1.56
C SER A 87 -1.61 -4.99 2.26
N ALA A 88 -0.47 -5.30 1.64
CA ALA A 88 0.84 -4.88 2.13
C ALA A 88 1.76 -4.58 0.95
N PRO A 89 2.63 -3.57 1.07
CA PRO A 89 3.61 -3.28 0.03
C PRO A 89 4.72 -4.32 0.02
N VAL A 90 5.21 -4.66 -1.17
CA VAL A 90 6.36 -5.54 -1.35
C VAL A 90 7.49 -4.72 -1.94
N VAL A 91 8.65 -4.79 -1.32
CA VAL A 91 9.83 -4.02 -1.72
C VAL A 91 11.01 -4.91 -2.07
N ASP A 92 11.96 -4.35 -2.81
CA ASP A 92 13.24 -4.97 -3.10
C ASP A 92 14.27 -4.65 -2.00
N PRO A 93 15.53 -5.16 -2.08
CA PRO A 93 16.55 -4.86 -1.06
C PRO A 93 16.90 -3.37 -0.92
N ASP A 94 16.62 -2.56 -1.93
CA ASP A 94 16.84 -1.11 -1.89
C ASP A 94 15.61 -0.35 -1.38
N ASN A 95 14.63 -1.05 -0.85
CA ASN A 95 13.36 -0.51 -0.34
C ASN A 95 12.51 0.16 -1.42
N ARG A 96 12.71 -0.22 -2.67
CA ARG A 96 11.86 0.25 -3.78
C ARG A 96 10.60 -0.60 -3.85
N LEU A 97 9.48 0.06 -4.05
CA LEU A 97 8.20 -0.63 -4.17
C LEU A 97 8.15 -1.40 -5.50
N ILE A 98 7.97 -2.71 -5.42
CA ILE A 98 7.89 -3.58 -6.60
C ILE A 98 6.53 -4.24 -6.77
N GLY A 99 5.66 -4.14 -5.79
CA GLY A 99 4.32 -4.72 -5.90
C GLY A 99 3.54 -4.61 -4.61
N ARG A 100 2.44 -5.30 -4.62
CA ARG A 100 1.55 -5.36 -3.46
C ARG A 100 1.02 -6.79 -3.32
N LEU A 101 0.88 -7.23 -2.08
CA LEU A 101 0.25 -8.51 -1.77
C LEU A 101 -1.08 -8.23 -1.07
N THR A 102 -2.14 -8.92 -1.49
CA THR A 102 -3.46 -8.79 -0.89
C THR A 102 -3.81 -10.02 -0.06
N VAL A 103 -4.79 -9.85 0.84
CA VAL A 103 -5.28 -10.95 1.67
C VAL A 103 -5.80 -12.11 0.81
N ALA A 104 -6.44 -11.84 -0.33
CA ALA A 104 -6.94 -12.87 -1.23
C ALA A 104 -5.81 -13.71 -1.79
N GLU A 105 -4.70 -13.09 -2.20
CA GLU A 105 -3.53 -13.79 -2.71
C GLU A 105 -2.87 -14.66 -1.64
N VAL A 106 -2.80 -14.18 -0.40
CA VAL A 106 -2.25 -14.93 0.73
C VAL A 106 -3.09 -16.17 1.00
N VAL A 107 -4.42 -16.04 0.99
CA VAL A 107 -5.33 -17.17 1.19
C VAL A 107 -5.14 -18.22 0.09
N ASP A 108 -4.98 -17.80 -1.17
CA ASP A 108 -4.74 -18.71 -2.29
C ASP A 108 -3.44 -19.51 -2.10
N VAL A 109 -2.37 -18.85 -1.67
CA VAL A 109 -1.08 -19.50 -1.40
C VAL A 109 -1.22 -20.55 -0.29
N ILE A 110 -1.91 -20.21 0.80
CA ILE A 110 -2.14 -21.15 1.91
C ILE A 110 -2.90 -22.37 1.42
N ARG A 111 -3.90 -22.20 0.57
CA ARG A 111 -4.68 -23.32 0.01
C ARG A 111 -3.84 -24.24 -0.86
N GLU A 112 -2.91 -23.67 -1.64
CA GLU A 112 -2.03 -24.46 -2.50
C GLU A 112 -1.02 -25.29 -1.70
N GLU A 113 -0.53 -24.74 -0.57
CA GLU A 113 0.41 -25.43 0.31
C GLU A 113 -0.29 -26.47 1.21
N GLY A 114 -1.57 -26.25 1.47
CA GLY A 114 -2.36 -27.09 2.35
C GLY A 114 -3.04 -28.22 1.62
#